data_a47f4ea8948a243d79c75dcca4a66b02
#
_entry.id   a47f4ea8948a243d79c75dcca4a66b02
#
_cell.length_a   1.000
_cell.length_b   1.000
_cell.length_c   1.000
_cell.angle_alpha   90.00
_cell.angle_beta   90.00
_cell.angle_gamma   90.00
#
_symmetry.space_group_name_H-M   'P 1'
#
loop_
_entity.id
_entity.type
_entity.pdbx_description
1 polymer ?
#
loop_
_entity_poly.entity_id
_entity_poly.type
_entity_poly.pdbx_seq_one_letter_code
_entity_poly.pdbx_strand_id
1 'polypeptide(L)'
;MDPARIAVRCLASFIVLFTLVRISGKRALSEGTAFDFVLTLVIGDLVDDAIFAEVPFANFVVAAGTLVIMEITASILAHRSDRWMWSLEGKPAILLVQGRLIPEAISNEQLNEKDISCLLRLEGLEKEKWGQVQLATIESEGQSAVLKTHARRGAQKKDKKSLEHRNV
;
A
#
# COMPACT_ATOMS: atom_id res chain seq x y z
N MET A 1 -13.85 -26.09 -26.99
CA MET A 1 -12.91 -26.78 -26.07
C MET A 1 -13.70 -27.72 -25.16
N ASP A 2 -13.14 -28.89 -24.82
CA ASP A 2 -13.74 -29.79 -23.85
C ASP A 2 -13.73 -29.17 -22.45
N PRO A 3 -14.82 -29.09 -21.69
CA PRO A 3 -14.89 -28.57 -20.34
C PRO A 3 -13.88 -29.17 -19.37
N ALA A 4 -13.58 -30.44 -19.51
CA ALA A 4 -12.58 -31.12 -18.69
C ALA A 4 -11.16 -30.56 -18.93
N ARG A 5 -10.81 -30.22 -20.16
CA ARG A 5 -9.52 -29.62 -20.49
C ARG A 5 -9.40 -28.22 -19.92
N ILE A 6 -10.48 -27.42 -19.94
CA ILE A 6 -10.51 -26.09 -19.31
C ILE A 6 -10.26 -26.21 -17.81
N ALA A 7 -10.94 -27.14 -17.13
CA ALA A 7 -10.78 -27.36 -15.70
C ALA A 7 -9.33 -27.75 -15.32
N VAL A 8 -8.73 -28.67 -16.09
CA VAL A 8 -7.33 -29.08 -15.84
C VAL A 8 -6.37 -27.94 -16.07
N ARG A 9 -6.54 -27.12 -17.12
CA ARG A 9 -5.69 -25.97 -17.39
C ARG A 9 -5.84 -24.88 -16.33
N CYS A 10 -7.06 -24.62 -15.88
CA CYS A 10 -7.35 -23.69 -14.80
C CYS A 10 -6.63 -24.12 -13.49
N LEU A 11 -6.75 -25.41 -13.12
CA LEU A 11 -6.07 -25.92 -11.94
C LEU A 11 -4.54 -25.85 -12.09
N ALA A 12 -4.00 -26.19 -13.25
CA ALA A 12 -2.56 -26.11 -13.50
C ALA A 12 -2.06 -24.67 -13.45
N SER A 13 -2.77 -23.71 -14.06
CA SER A 13 -2.45 -22.28 -14.00
C SER A 13 -2.48 -21.76 -12.57
N PHE A 14 -3.48 -22.15 -11.79
CA PHE A 14 -3.56 -21.76 -10.37
C PHE A 14 -2.37 -22.29 -9.57
N ILE A 15 -1.98 -23.55 -9.74
CA ILE A 15 -0.83 -24.14 -9.04
C ILE A 15 0.46 -23.42 -9.41
N VAL A 16 0.67 -23.12 -10.70
CA VAL A 16 1.84 -22.36 -11.16
C VAL A 16 1.87 -20.98 -10.50
N LEU A 17 0.78 -20.23 -10.58
CA LEU A 17 0.71 -18.89 -9.99
C LEU A 17 0.90 -18.91 -8.48
N PHE A 18 0.22 -19.81 -7.79
CA PHE A 18 0.35 -19.95 -6.34
C PHE A 18 1.81 -20.22 -5.94
N THR A 19 2.49 -21.08 -6.70
CA THR A 19 3.91 -21.37 -6.46
C THR A 19 4.78 -20.14 -6.72
N LEU A 20 4.55 -19.42 -7.80
CA LEU A 20 5.30 -18.21 -8.15
C LEU A 20 5.12 -17.10 -7.11
N VAL A 21 3.87 -16.82 -6.70
CA VAL A 21 3.57 -15.85 -5.63
C VAL A 21 4.20 -16.27 -4.30
N ARG A 22 4.24 -17.56 -4.02
CA ARG A 22 4.88 -18.08 -2.81
C ARG A 22 6.39 -17.87 -2.82
N ILE A 23 7.03 -17.90 -3.99
CA ILE A 23 8.46 -17.64 -4.20
C ILE A 23 8.76 -16.14 -4.07
N SER A 24 7.90 -15.26 -4.59
CA SER A 24 8.02 -13.79 -4.46
C SER A 24 8.07 -13.32 -3.00
N GLY A 25 7.46 -14.07 -2.09
CA GLY A 25 7.54 -13.79 -0.66
C GLY A 25 6.39 -12.94 -0.12
N LYS A 26 6.48 -12.56 1.16
CA LYS A 26 5.37 -11.89 1.88
C LYS A 26 5.20 -10.42 1.48
N ARG A 27 6.23 -9.80 0.93
CA ARG A 27 6.22 -8.38 0.56
C ARG A 27 5.29 -8.14 -0.64
N ALA A 28 5.35 -9.00 -1.64
CA ALA A 28 4.48 -8.96 -2.82
C ALA A 28 2.97 -9.00 -2.50
N LEU A 29 2.60 -9.47 -1.31
CA LEU A 29 1.21 -9.56 -0.87
C LEU A 29 0.76 -8.37 0.00
N SER A 30 1.67 -7.52 0.45
CA SER A 30 1.39 -6.49 1.45
C SER A 30 1.46 -5.06 0.91
N GLU A 31 2.16 -4.83 -0.18
CA GLU A 31 2.37 -3.50 -0.76
C GLU A 31 1.62 -3.41 -2.09
N GLY A 32 0.47 -2.72 -2.09
CA GLY A 32 -0.35 -2.49 -3.30
C GLY A 32 0.18 -1.32 -4.11
N THR A 33 1.43 -1.36 -4.58
CA THR A 33 2.00 -0.30 -5.40
C THR A 33 1.42 -0.27 -6.81
N ALA A 34 1.57 0.85 -7.53
CA ALA A 34 1.16 0.94 -8.93
C ALA A 34 1.84 -0.12 -9.81
N PHE A 35 3.09 -0.47 -9.47
CA PHE A 35 3.85 -1.52 -10.15
C PHE A 35 3.20 -2.90 -9.94
N ASP A 36 2.83 -3.24 -8.70
CA ASP A 36 2.19 -4.52 -8.39
C ASP A 36 0.80 -4.64 -9.03
N PHE A 37 0.09 -3.51 -9.12
CA PHE A 37 -1.20 -3.46 -9.82
C PHE A 37 -1.07 -3.79 -11.31
N VAL A 38 -0.09 -3.18 -11.99
CA VAL A 38 0.19 -3.48 -13.41
C VAL A 38 0.60 -4.94 -13.59
N LEU A 39 1.47 -5.45 -12.73
CA LEU A 39 1.86 -6.87 -12.76
C LEU A 39 0.66 -7.80 -12.61
N THR A 40 -0.22 -7.51 -11.66
CA THR A 40 -1.42 -8.32 -11.41
C THR A 40 -2.34 -8.34 -12.63
N LEU A 41 -2.52 -7.19 -13.31
CA LEU A 41 -3.32 -7.12 -14.53
C LEU A 41 -2.72 -7.96 -15.65
N VAL A 42 -1.40 -7.85 -15.88
CA VAL A 42 -0.70 -8.61 -16.93
C VAL A 42 -0.72 -10.11 -16.64
N ILE A 43 -0.53 -10.50 -15.39
CA ILE A 43 -0.63 -11.91 -14.98
C ILE A 43 -2.06 -12.44 -15.18
N GLY A 44 -3.07 -11.63 -14.88
CA GLY A 44 -4.48 -12.01 -15.08
C GLY A 44 -4.80 -12.31 -16.54
N ASP A 45 -4.31 -11.49 -17.46
CA ASP A 45 -4.45 -11.67 -18.91
C ASP A 45 -3.75 -12.95 -19.39
N LEU A 46 -2.51 -13.16 -18.97
CA LEU A 46 -1.75 -14.39 -19.29
C LEU A 46 -2.45 -15.66 -18.79
N VAL A 47 -3.17 -15.61 -17.67
CA VAL A 47 -3.93 -16.74 -17.15
C VAL A 47 -5.10 -17.06 -18.05
N ASP A 48 -5.80 -16.06 -18.55
CA ASP A 48 -6.91 -16.22 -19.47
C ASP A 48 -6.46 -16.95 -20.74
N ASP A 49 -5.42 -16.46 -21.39
CA ASP A 49 -4.77 -17.09 -22.53
C ASP A 49 -4.38 -18.56 -22.26
N ALA A 50 -3.83 -18.81 -21.07
CA ALA A 50 -3.42 -20.16 -20.67
C ALA A 50 -4.61 -21.11 -20.49
N ILE A 51 -5.71 -20.65 -19.88
CA ILE A 51 -6.90 -21.46 -19.62
C ILE A 51 -7.59 -21.80 -20.93
N PHE A 52 -7.78 -20.81 -21.82
CA PHE A 52 -8.49 -21.01 -23.09
C PHE A 52 -7.60 -21.58 -24.21
N ALA A 53 -6.34 -21.88 -23.90
CA ALA A 53 -5.37 -22.48 -24.83
C ALA A 53 -5.05 -21.59 -26.06
N GLU A 54 -5.14 -20.29 -25.91
CA GLU A 54 -4.74 -19.35 -26.96
C GLU A 54 -3.24 -19.38 -27.17
N VAL A 55 -2.48 -19.68 -26.09
CA VAL A 55 -1.04 -19.91 -26.12
C VAL A 55 -0.66 -21.30 -25.58
N PRO A 56 0.50 -21.85 -26.00
CA PRO A 56 1.06 -23.04 -25.39
C PRO A 56 1.29 -22.84 -23.89
N PHE A 57 0.92 -23.81 -23.05
CA PHE A 57 1.04 -23.71 -21.60
C PHE A 57 2.49 -23.43 -21.13
N ALA A 58 3.49 -23.93 -21.86
CA ALA A 58 4.88 -23.64 -21.58
C ALA A 58 5.21 -22.13 -21.71
N ASN A 59 4.62 -21.44 -22.70
CA ASN A 59 4.82 -20.00 -22.90
C ASN A 59 4.23 -19.20 -21.71
N PHE A 60 3.06 -19.61 -21.21
CA PHE A 60 2.48 -19.04 -20.02
C PHE A 60 3.45 -19.16 -18.81
N VAL A 61 4.00 -20.37 -18.58
CA VAL A 61 4.93 -20.59 -17.46
C VAL A 61 6.17 -19.70 -17.58
N VAL A 62 6.73 -19.58 -18.79
CA VAL A 62 7.90 -18.71 -19.05
C VAL A 62 7.55 -17.24 -18.84
N ALA A 63 6.42 -16.78 -19.38
CA ALA A 63 5.99 -15.40 -19.23
C ALA A 63 5.71 -15.03 -17.76
N ALA A 64 4.91 -15.83 -17.06
CA ALA A 64 4.62 -15.63 -15.64
C ALA A 64 5.88 -15.68 -14.76
N GLY A 65 6.77 -16.63 -15.03
CA GLY A 65 8.08 -16.72 -14.35
C GLY A 65 8.96 -15.49 -14.59
N THR A 66 8.96 -14.95 -15.82
CA THR A 66 9.69 -13.72 -16.15
C THR A 66 9.16 -12.52 -15.38
N LEU A 67 7.84 -12.38 -15.28
CA LEU A 67 7.22 -11.29 -14.51
C LEU A 67 7.56 -11.38 -13.03
N VAL A 68 7.57 -12.57 -12.45
CA VAL A 68 7.96 -12.77 -11.05
C VAL A 68 9.45 -12.47 -10.83
N ILE A 69 10.33 -12.86 -11.76
CA ILE A 69 11.76 -12.47 -11.69
C ILE A 69 11.91 -10.95 -11.76
N MET A 70 11.14 -10.29 -12.62
CA MET A 70 11.14 -8.83 -12.73
C MET A 70 10.68 -8.17 -11.42
N GLU A 71 9.62 -8.66 -10.79
CA GLU A 71 9.13 -8.22 -9.48
C GLU A 71 10.19 -8.37 -8.38
N ILE A 72 10.78 -9.55 -8.27
CA ILE A 72 11.85 -9.81 -7.29
C ILE A 72 13.04 -8.87 -7.53
N THR A 73 13.41 -8.67 -8.80
CA THR A 73 14.50 -7.76 -9.16
C THR A 73 14.16 -6.32 -8.80
N ALA A 74 12.96 -5.86 -9.10
CA ALA A 74 12.47 -4.53 -8.74
C ALA A 74 12.48 -4.32 -7.21
N SER A 75 12.01 -5.29 -6.44
CA SER A 75 12.04 -5.27 -4.98
C SER A 75 13.47 -5.19 -4.42
N ILE A 76 14.42 -5.94 -4.99
CA ILE A 76 15.84 -5.88 -4.58
C ILE A 76 16.44 -4.51 -4.92
N LEU A 77 16.13 -3.94 -6.09
CA LEU A 77 16.60 -2.62 -6.48
C LEU A 77 16.04 -1.52 -5.58
N ALA A 78 14.74 -1.57 -5.29
CA ALA A 78 14.07 -0.65 -4.38
C ALA A 78 14.71 -0.70 -2.98
N HIS A 79 15.03 -1.89 -2.48
CA HIS A 79 15.71 -2.05 -1.19
C HIS A 79 17.14 -1.50 -1.18
N ARG A 80 17.84 -1.48 -2.32
CA ARG A 80 19.23 -1.00 -2.42
C ARG A 80 19.37 0.48 -2.69
N SER A 81 18.33 1.15 -3.18
CA SER A 81 18.43 2.55 -3.61
C SER A 81 17.09 3.27 -3.48
N ASP A 82 17.08 4.35 -2.70
CA ASP A 82 15.92 5.23 -2.53
C ASP A 82 15.39 5.77 -3.87
N ARG A 83 16.26 5.95 -4.87
CA ARG A 83 15.83 6.41 -6.21
C ARG A 83 14.93 5.39 -6.89
N TRP A 84 15.28 4.10 -6.81
CA TRP A 84 14.48 3.02 -7.36
C TRP A 84 13.20 2.82 -6.57
N MET A 85 13.27 2.86 -5.24
CA MET A 85 12.11 2.82 -4.38
C MET A 85 11.10 3.91 -4.75
N TRP A 86 11.53 5.15 -4.85
CA TRP A 86 10.65 6.27 -5.21
C TRP A 86 10.12 6.22 -6.64
N SER A 87 10.84 5.58 -7.55
CA SER A 87 10.38 5.44 -8.94
C SER A 87 9.36 4.33 -9.11
N LEU A 88 9.44 3.27 -8.33
CA LEU A 88 8.58 2.08 -8.41
C LEU A 88 7.37 2.17 -7.47
N GLU A 89 7.61 2.59 -6.25
CA GLU A 89 6.62 2.61 -5.17
C GLU A 89 5.97 3.99 -4.99
N GLY A 90 6.65 5.07 -5.42
CA GLY A 90 6.22 6.45 -5.17
C GLY A 90 6.82 7.03 -3.90
N LYS A 91 6.58 8.30 -3.66
CA LYS A 91 7.02 9.01 -2.45
C LYS A 91 5.82 9.32 -1.56
N PRO A 92 5.91 9.06 -0.25
CA PRO A 92 4.89 9.56 0.66
C PRO A 92 4.89 11.10 0.66
N ALA A 93 3.72 11.70 0.64
CA ALA A 93 3.53 13.14 0.68
C ALA A 93 2.94 13.60 2.01
N ILE A 94 3.51 14.64 2.59
CA ILE A 94 3.01 15.21 3.85
C ILE A 94 1.90 16.21 3.51
N LEU A 95 0.66 15.87 3.88
CA LEU A 95 -0.52 16.67 3.57
C LEU A 95 -0.84 17.71 4.66
N LEU A 96 -0.56 17.35 5.93
CA LEU A 96 -0.93 18.17 7.08
C LEU A 96 0.15 18.10 8.16
N VAL A 97 0.55 19.27 8.69
CA VAL A 97 1.49 19.40 9.80
C VAL A 97 0.89 20.34 10.85
N GLN A 98 0.83 19.87 12.11
CA GLN A 98 0.29 20.62 13.24
C GLN A 98 -1.08 21.25 12.95
N GLY A 99 -1.96 20.50 12.32
CA GLY A 99 -3.31 20.93 11.96
C GLY A 99 -3.40 21.85 10.73
N ARG A 100 -2.29 22.17 10.07
CA ARG A 100 -2.24 23.03 8.89
C ARG A 100 -1.98 22.21 7.63
N LEU A 101 -2.78 22.42 6.62
CA LEU A 101 -2.60 21.84 5.30
C LEU A 101 -1.35 22.42 4.61
N ILE A 102 -0.65 21.60 3.82
CA ILE A 102 0.49 22.00 2.98
C ILE A 102 0.00 22.13 1.54
N PRO A 103 -0.27 23.34 1.04
CA PRO A 103 -0.90 23.54 -0.28
C PRO A 103 -0.08 22.97 -1.44
N GLU A 104 1.26 23.07 -1.36
CA GLU A 104 2.18 22.56 -2.40
C GLU A 104 2.07 21.02 -2.52
N ALA A 105 2.08 20.32 -1.41
CA ALA A 105 1.95 18.86 -1.40
C ALA A 105 0.58 18.43 -1.94
N ILE A 106 -0.48 19.12 -1.52
CA ILE A 106 -1.86 18.85 -1.98
C ILE A 106 -1.98 19.04 -3.49
N SER A 107 -1.38 20.10 -4.03
CA SER A 107 -1.38 20.38 -5.47
C SER A 107 -0.58 19.32 -6.26
N ASN A 108 0.57 18.91 -5.73
CA ASN A 108 1.42 17.91 -6.38
C ASN A 108 0.73 16.54 -6.45
N GLU A 109 -0.01 16.17 -5.42
CA GLU A 109 -0.79 14.92 -5.38
C GLU A 109 -2.16 15.05 -6.05
N GLN A 110 -2.46 16.19 -6.67
CA GLN A 110 -3.74 16.47 -7.34
C GLN A 110 -4.97 16.26 -6.44
N LEU A 111 -4.79 16.45 -5.14
CA LEU A 111 -5.85 16.32 -4.14
C LEU A 111 -6.58 17.65 -3.95
N ASN A 112 -7.81 17.56 -3.49
CA ASN A 112 -8.58 18.72 -3.03
C ASN A 112 -8.90 18.59 -1.53
N GLU A 113 -9.43 19.65 -0.92
CA GLU A 113 -9.72 19.67 0.52
C GLU A 113 -10.77 18.61 0.92
N LYS A 114 -11.66 18.22 -0.01
CA LYS A 114 -12.67 17.19 0.24
C LYS A 114 -12.03 15.80 0.31
N ASP A 115 -11.04 15.55 -0.55
CA ASP A 115 -10.29 14.29 -0.57
C ASP A 115 -9.53 14.11 0.75
N ILE A 116 -8.84 15.16 1.20
CA ILE A 116 -8.12 15.17 2.48
C ILE A 116 -9.08 14.97 3.66
N SER A 117 -10.22 15.65 3.63
CA SER A 117 -11.25 15.47 4.65
C SER A 117 -11.79 14.04 4.67
N CYS A 118 -11.91 13.39 3.52
CA CYS A 118 -12.30 12.00 3.41
C CYS A 118 -11.24 11.07 4.01
N LEU A 119 -9.97 11.25 3.61
CA LEU A 119 -8.84 10.46 4.11
C LEU A 119 -8.71 10.55 5.63
N LEU A 120 -8.75 11.77 6.18
CA LEU A 120 -8.64 11.97 7.64
C LEU A 120 -9.84 11.42 8.40
N ARG A 121 -11.03 11.45 7.81
CA ARG A 121 -12.23 10.87 8.41
C ARG A 121 -12.18 9.35 8.46
N LEU A 122 -11.55 8.68 7.50
CA LEU A 122 -11.29 7.23 7.58
C LEU A 122 -10.42 6.87 8.79
N GLU A 123 -9.53 7.80 9.20
CA GLU A 123 -8.72 7.70 10.43
C GLU A 123 -9.46 8.16 11.72
N GLY A 124 -10.76 8.42 11.61
CA GLY A 124 -11.59 8.88 12.73
C GLY A 124 -11.35 10.34 13.12
N LEU A 125 -10.85 11.15 12.18
CA LEU A 125 -10.55 12.58 12.40
C LEU A 125 -11.49 13.47 11.59
N GLU A 126 -12.43 14.07 12.27
CA GLU A 126 -13.26 15.15 11.74
C GLU A 126 -12.45 16.46 11.65
N LYS A 127 -12.90 17.38 10.83
CA LYS A 127 -12.20 18.66 10.54
C LYS A 127 -11.90 19.46 11.81
N GLU A 128 -12.79 19.44 12.78
CA GLU A 128 -12.66 20.10 14.07
C GLU A 128 -11.51 19.57 14.92
N LYS A 129 -11.09 18.33 14.65
CA LYS A 129 -10.00 17.66 15.37
C LYS A 129 -8.65 17.74 14.66
N TRP A 130 -8.56 18.40 13.51
CA TRP A 130 -7.29 18.51 12.75
C TRP A 130 -6.19 19.21 13.57
N GLY A 131 -6.54 20.14 14.45
CA GLY A 131 -5.57 20.75 15.37
C GLY A 131 -4.89 19.77 16.34
N GLN A 132 -5.39 18.54 16.47
CA GLN A 132 -4.80 17.47 17.28
C GLN A 132 -3.86 16.57 16.47
N VAL A 133 -3.76 16.79 15.17
CA VAL A 133 -2.90 16.04 14.26
C VAL A 133 -1.53 16.69 14.23
N GLN A 134 -0.52 15.94 14.59
CA GLN A 134 0.87 16.38 14.47
C GLN A 134 1.37 16.28 13.03
N LEU A 135 1.07 15.18 12.37
CA LEU A 135 1.47 14.89 11.01
C LEU A 135 0.41 14.01 10.35
N ALA A 136 0.02 14.31 9.11
CA ALA A 136 -0.72 13.41 8.25
C ALA A 136 -0.01 13.32 6.90
N THR A 137 0.22 12.08 6.45
CA THR A 137 0.83 11.75 5.17
C THR A 137 -0.13 10.94 4.33
N ILE A 138 0.03 11.00 3.03
CA ILE A 138 -0.48 10.01 2.11
C ILE A 138 0.69 9.13 1.69
N GLU A 139 0.54 7.84 1.87
CA GLU A 139 1.54 6.86 1.48
C GLU A 139 1.44 6.57 -0.03
N SER A 140 2.47 5.93 -0.57
CA SER A 140 2.52 5.56 -1.99
C SER A 140 1.35 4.68 -2.46
N GLU A 141 0.72 3.97 -1.56
CA GLU A 141 -0.46 3.14 -1.80
C GLU A 141 -1.79 3.91 -1.78
N GLY A 142 -1.74 5.23 -1.59
CA GLY A 142 -2.93 6.09 -1.47
C GLY A 142 -3.61 6.04 -0.10
N GLN A 143 -3.06 5.28 0.86
CA GLN A 143 -3.56 5.24 2.22
C GLN A 143 -3.04 6.44 3.02
N SER A 144 -3.82 6.89 4.01
CA SER A 144 -3.38 7.94 4.92
C SER A 144 -2.75 7.35 6.17
N ALA A 145 -1.62 7.94 6.61
CA ALA A 145 -1.04 7.67 7.90
C ALA A 145 -1.11 8.94 8.76
N VAL A 146 -1.64 8.82 9.99
CA VAL A 146 -1.86 9.98 10.86
C VAL A 146 -1.20 9.80 12.20
N LEU A 147 -0.30 10.73 12.53
CA LEU A 147 0.30 10.86 13.84
C LEU A 147 -0.47 11.91 14.65
N LYS A 148 -1.16 11.48 15.71
CA LYS A 148 -1.90 12.36 16.63
C LYS A 148 -0.96 12.93 17.68
N THR A 149 -1.14 14.19 18.05
CA THR A 149 -0.45 14.79 19.18
C THR A 149 -0.88 14.05 20.45
N HIS A 150 0.04 13.36 21.10
CA HIS A 150 -0.19 12.84 22.43
C HIS A 150 -0.33 14.05 23.38
N ALA A 151 -1.55 14.49 23.63
CA ALA A 151 -1.81 15.40 24.74
C ALA A 151 -1.19 14.75 25.99
N ARG A 152 -0.35 15.52 26.68
CA ARG A 152 0.37 15.13 27.92
C ARG A 152 -0.59 14.57 28.97
N ARG A 153 -1.04 13.33 28.82
CA ARG A 153 -1.75 12.60 29.89
C ARG A 153 -0.89 12.37 31.13
N GLY A 154 0.43 12.58 31.03
CA GLY A 154 1.36 12.44 32.15
C GLY A 154 1.45 13.64 33.09
N ALA A 155 1.18 14.85 32.64
CA ALA A 155 1.30 16.04 33.47
C ALA A 155 0.09 16.24 34.39
N GLN A 156 -1.13 15.99 33.93
CA GLN A 156 -2.33 16.15 34.75
C GLN A 156 -2.45 15.12 35.89
N LYS A 157 -1.86 13.92 35.73
CA LYS A 157 -1.91 12.88 36.76
C LYS A 157 -0.91 13.14 37.90
N LYS A 158 0.19 13.88 37.59
CA LYS A 158 1.16 14.30 38.64
C LYS A 158 0.66 15.50 39.44
N ASP A 159 0.00 16.46 38.79
CA ASP A 159 -0.55 17.64 39.51
C ASP A 159 -1.71 17.27 40.43
N LYS A 160 -2.58 16.36 40.01
CA LYS A 160 -3.69 15.92 40.88
C LYS A 160 -3.19 15.15 42.09
N LYS A 161 -2.13 14.38 41.99
CA LYS A 161 -1.54 13.61 43.10
C LYS A 161 -0.72 14.49 44.05
N SER A 162 -0.16 15.61 43.58
CA SER A 162 0.56 16.58 44.41
C SER A 162 -0.38 17.49 45.19
N LEU A 163 -1.60 17.73 44.69
CA LEU A 163 -2.63 18.51 45.40
C LEU A 163 -3.35 17.70 46.46
N GLU A 164 -3.52 16.40 46.27
CA GLU A 164 -4.11 15.52 47.29
C GLU A 164 -3.20 15.30 48.52
N HIS A 165 -1.88 15.33 48.36
CA HIS A 165 -0.92 15.22 49.47
C HIS A 165 -0.65 16.55 50.23
N ARG A 166 -1.24 17.66 49.81
CA ARG A 166 -1.08 18.97 50.48
C ARG A 166 -2.22 19.33 51.41
N ASN A 167 -3.27 18.53 51.44
CA ASN A 167 -4.49 18.76 52.25
C ASN A 167 -4.70 17.68 53.34
N VAL A 168 -3.60 17.07 53.83
CA VAL A 168 -3.60 16.23 55.03
C VAL A 168 -2.64 16.82 56.06
#